data_c33f7745746b2306590978efbd064f8b
#
_entry.id   c33f7745746b2306590978efbd064f8b
#
_cell.length_a   1.000
_cell.length_b   1.000
_cell.length_c   1.000
_cell.angle_alpha   90.00
_cell.angle_beta   90.00
_cell.angle_gamma   90.00
#
_symmetry.space_group_name_H-M   'P 1'
#
loop_
_entity.id
_entity.type
_entity.pdbx_description
1 polymer ?
#
loop_
_entity_poly.entity_id
_entity_poly.type
_entity_poly.pdbx_seq_one_letter_code
_entity_poly.pdbx_strand_id
1 'polypeptide(L)'
;MLKIPAALAVVVVVGIGVLAAIARSSDGPLAIFPGGAFSSGERYTGSEPDWEALVDVDTVEFQSLDPVRSRTTWIAVHHGRIFIPSGYMTTWWGRIWKQWPIEAERDGRVILRADGKLYDRELVRVSSGPELEPVLAELGRKYGGGQAFPMDAVTNGYLWIFELAPPR
;
A
#
# COMPACT_ATOMS: atom_id res chain seq x y z
N MET A 1 -26.97 25.85 -4.24
CA MET A 1 -26.65 24.44 -4.52
C MET A 1 -26.59 24.25 -6.03
N LEU A 2 -25.41 23.97 -6.57
CA LEU A 2 -25.22 23.73 -8.01
C LEU A 2 -25.84 22.37 -8.36
N LYS A 3 -26.93 22.35 -9.13
CA LYS A 3 -27.54 21.13 -9.63
C LYS A 3 -26.67 20.63 -10.79
N ILE A 4 -25.82 19.63 -10.54
CA ILE A 4 -25.10 18.93 -11.61
C ILE A 4 -26.17 18.21 -12.45
N PRO A 5 -26.29 18.48 -13.76
CA PRO A 5 -27.28 17.79 -14.59
C PRO A 5 -26.98 16.28 -14.59
N ALA A 6 -28.01 15.45 -14.52
CA ALA A 6 -27.88 13.97 -14.42
C ALA A 6 -26.96 13.39 -15.53
N ALA A 7 -26.99 13.98 -16.72
CA ALA A 7 -26.10 13.60 -17.82
C ALA A 7 -24.60 13.77 -17.48
N LEU A 8 -24.22 14.84 -16.80
CA LEU A 8 -22.81 15.04 -16.39
C LEU A 8 -22.39 14.00 -15.33
N ALA A 9 -23.29 13.68 -14.40
CA ALA A 9 -23.02 12.64 -13.40
C ALA A 9 -22.81 11.26 -14.06
N VAL A 10 -23.61 10.91 -15.05
CA VAL A 10 -23.45 9.67 -15.81
C VAL A 10 -22.12 9.65 -16.56
N VAL A 11 -21.75 10.72 -17.25
CA VAL A 11 -20.46 10.82 -17.96
C VAL A 11 -19.28 10.63 -17.01
N VAL A 12 -19.32 11.24 -15.83
CA VAL A 12 -18.27 11.09 -14.80
C VAL A 12 -18.17 9.66 -14.32
N VAL A 13 -19.30 9.01 -14.00
CA VAL A 13 -19.33 7.61 -13.53
C VAL A 13 -18.81 6.66 -14.60
N VAL A 14 -19.22 6.83 -15.84
CA VAL A 14 -18.74 6.03 -16.98
C VAL A 14 -17.23 6.25 -17.18
N GLY A 15 -16.76 7.50 -17.13
CA GLY A 15 -15.34 7.84 -17.24
C GLY A 15 -14.49 7.18 -16.16
N ILE A 16 -14.93 7.21 -14.90
CA ILE A 16 -14.28 6.52 -13.79
C ILE A 16 -14.27 5.00 -14.03
N GLY A 17 -15.37 4.43 -14.47
CA GLY A 17 -15.46 2.99 -14.78
C GLY A 17 -14.49 2.56 -15.89
N VAL A 18 -14.37 3.35 -16.94
CA VAL A 18 -13.42 3.11 -18.04
C VAL A 18 -11.97 3.20 -17.53
N LEU A 19 -11.63 4.24 -16.76
CA LEU A 19 -10.29 4.38 -16.19
C LEU A 19 -9.95 3.21 -15.25
N ALA A 20 -10.88 2.77 -14.43
CA ALA A 20 -10.70 1.61 -13.57
C ALA A 20 -10.51 0.31 -14.36
N ALA A 21 -11.20 0.14 -15.48
CA ALA A 21 -11.03 -1.00 -16.37
C ALA A 21 -9.66 -0.99 -17.07
N ILE A 22 -9.22 0.16 -17.55
CA ILE A 22 -7.88 0.35 -18.14
C ILE A 22 -6.80 0.06 -17.10
N ALA A 23 -6.94 0.60 -15.88
CA ALA A 23 -5.98 0.38 -14.80
C ALA A 23 -5.81 -1.12 -14.49
N ARG A 24 -6.90 -1.90 -14.52
CA ARG A 24 -6.84 -3.35 -14.25
C ARG A 24 -6.01 -4.16 -15.24
N SER A 25 -5.81 -3.66 -16.44
CA SER A 25 -4.96 -4.28 -17.47
C SER A 25 -3.59 -3.61 -17.60
N SER A 26 -3.31 -2.56 -16.81
CA SER A 26 -2.04 -1.86 -16.83
C SER A 26 -0.96 -2.61 -16.05
N ASP A 27 0.29 -2.39 -16.44
CA ASP A 27 1.46 -2.82 -15.69
C ASP A 27 1.67 -1.93 -14.47
N GLY A 28 1.07 -2.32 -13.37
CA GLY A 28 1.13 -1.54 -12.14
C GLY A 28 -0.07 -0.58 -11.97
N PRO A 29 -0.11 0.15 -10.85
CA PRO A 29 -1.19 1.07 -10.51
C PRO A 29 -1.23 2.27 -11.45
N LEU A 30 -2.45 2.78 -11.71
CA LEU A 30 -2.67 3.99 -12.48
C LEU A 30 -3.21 5.08 -11.55
N ALA A 31 -2.33 5.96 -11.09
CA ALA A 31 -2.63 6.98 -10.09
C ALA A 31 -3.28 6.35 -8.83
N ILE A 32 -4.54 6.68 -8.53
CA ILE A 32 -5.27 6.13 -7.38
C ILE A 32 -5.95 4.79 -7.67
N PHE A 33 -6.00 4.37 -8.93
CA PHE A 33 -6.68 3.13 -9.31
C PHE A 33 -5.73 1.93 -9.16
N PRO A 34 -6.18 0.86 -8.49
CA PRO A 34 -5.42 -0.39 -8.44
C PRO A 34 -5.19 -0.93 -9.86
N GLY A 35 -3.94 -1.29 -10.13
CA GLY A 35 -3.51 -1.84 -11.40
C GLY A 35 -3.67 -3.34 -11.52
N GLY A 36 -3.24 -3.87 -12.67
CA GLY A 36 -3.12 -5.29 -12.95
C GLY A 36 -1.84 -5.91 -12.38
N ALA A 37 -1.49 -7.07 -12.90
CA ALA A 37 -0.24 -7.72 -12.59
C ALA A 37 0.95 -6.92 -13.13
N PHE A 38 2.07 -6.97 -12.42
CA PHE A 38 3.32 -6.47 -12.95
C PHE A 38 3.78 -7.31 -14.15
N SER A 39 4.02 -6.65 -15.25
CA SER A 39 4.55 -7.23 -16.49
C SER A 39 5.96 -6.74 -16.80
N SER A 40 6.45 -5.73 -16.10
CA SER A 40 7.81 -5.20 -16.16
C SER A 40 8.51 -5.30 -14.82
N GLY A 41 9.84 -5.32 -14.86
CA GLY A 41 10.73 -5.49 -13.71
C GLY A 41 11.48 -6.82 -13.76
N GLU A 42 12.70 -6.81 -13.28
CA GLU A 42 13.54 -8.01 -13.17
C GLU A 42 13.24 -8.74 -11.85
N ARG A 43 12.91 -10.03 -11.92
CA ARG A 43 12.70 -10.82 -10.70
C ARG A 43 14.02 -11.01 -9.95
N TYR A 44 14.03 -10.54 -8.72
CA TYR A 44 15.21 -10.65 -7.85
C TYR A 44 15.25 -12.02 -7.18
N THR A 45 16.40 -12.69 -7.29
CA THR A 45 16.64 -14.03 -6.71
C THR A 45 17.89 -14.08 -5.83
N GLY A 46 18.43 -12.89 -5.47
CA GLY A 46 19.62 -12.79 -4.63
C GLY A 46 19.32 -12.91 -3.12
N SER A 47 20.32 -12.60 -2.32
CA SER A 47 20.17 -12.47 -0.85
C SER A 47 19.27 -11.30 -0.49
N GLU A 48 18.77 -11.26 0.77
CA GLU A 48 17.95 -10.15 1.26
C GLU A 48 18.65 -8.80 0.99
N PRO A 49 18.00 -7.86 0.32
CA PRO A 49 18.58 -6.55 0.04
C PRO A 49 18.75 -5.71 1.29
N ASP A 50 19.64 -4.74 1.22
CA ASP A 50 19.69 -3.65 2.20
C ASP A 50 18.59 -2.62 1.89
N TRP A 51 17.49 -2.69 2.63
CA TRP A 51 16.35 -1.79 2.45
C TRP A 51 16.58 -0.38 2.99
N GLU A 52 17.66 -0.10 3.69
CA GLU A 52 18.01 1.27 4.10
C GLU A 52 18.20 2.19 2.89
N ALA A 53 18.53 1.65 1.73
CA ALA A 53 18.55 2.42 0.47
C ALA A 53 17.18 3.05 0.11
N LEU A 54 16.08 2.57 0.68
CA LEU A 54 14.73 3.09 0.44
C LEU A 54 14.23 4.04 1.54
N VAL A 55 15.07 4.41 2.52
CA VAL A 55 14.64 5.23 3.67
C VAL A 55 14.01 6.57 3.26
N ASP A 56 14.53 7.22 2.21
CA ASP A 56 14.01 8.49 1.69
C ASP A 56 13.04 8.34 0.51
N VAL A 57 12.73 7.10 0.10
CA VAL A 57 11.74 6.84 -0.95
C VAL A 57 10.33 6.98 -0.36
N ASP A 58 9.51 7.87 -0.93
CA ASP A 58 8.16 8.13 -0.40
C ASP A 58 7.17 7.01 -0.65
N THR A 59 7.22 6.38 -1.82
CA THR A 59 6.25 5.35 -2.18
C THR A 59 6.91 4.19 -2.90
N VAL A 60 6.34 3.01 -2.71
CA VAL A 60 6.65 1.82 -3.49
C VAL A 60 5.36 1.24 -4.08
N GLU A 61 5.53 0.32 -5.00
CA GLU A 61 4.42 -0.42 -5.55
C GLU A 61 4.45 -1.87 -5.08
N PHE A 62 3.30 -2.40 -4.72
CA PHE A 62 3.16 -3.82 -4.46
C PHE A 62 1.97 -4.41 -5.20
N GLN A 63 2.06 -5.68 -5.51
CA GLN A 63 1.00 -6.47 -6.15
C GLN A 63 0.60 -7.60 -5.22
N SER A 64 -0.67 -7.65 -4.76
CA SER A 64 -1.25 -8.83 -4.12
C SER A 64 -1.46 -9.95 -5.14
N LEU A 65 -1.36 -11.21 -4.69
CA LEU A 65 -1.51 -12.37 -5.57
C LEU A 65 -2.94 -12.89 -5.63
N ASP A 66 -3.74 -12.67 -4.58
CA ASP A 66 -5.15 -13.05 -4.54
C ASP A 66 -5.99 -12.00 -3.77
N PRO A 67 -6.81 -11.20 -4.46
CA PRO A 67 -6.88 -11.03 -5.91
C PRO A 67 -5.65 -10.31 -6.47
N VAL A 68 -5.32 -10.60 -7.72
CA VAL A 68 -4.20 -9.91 -8.38
C VAL A 68 -4.54 -8.43 -8.56
N ARG A 69 -3.84 -7.57 -7.81
CA ARG A 69 -3.99 -6.11 -7.83
C ARG A 69 -2.71 -5.43 -7.39
N SER A 70 -2.21 -4.49 -8.18
CA SER A 70 -1.08 -3.65 -7.81
C SER A 70 -1.55 -2.31 -7.25
N ARG A 71 -0.76 -1.75 -6.34
CA ARG A 71 -1.04 -0.48 -5.65
C ARG A 71 0.24 0.26 -5.35
N THR A 72 0.16 1.60 -5.37
CA THR A 72 1.17 2.46 -4.76
C THR A 72 0.84 2.65 -3.28
N THR A 73 1.85 2.59 -2.43
CA THR A 73 1.69 2.80 -0.99
C THR A 73 2.85 3.59 -0.41
N TRP A 74 2.60 4.26 0.70
CA TRP A 74 3.63 4.86 1.54
C TRP A 74 4.50 3.77 2.17
N ILE A 75 5.74 4.14 2.54
CA ILE A 75 6.73 3.22 3.10
C ILE A 75 7.49 3.90 4.24
N ALA A 76 7.75 3.13 5.28
CA ALA A 76 8.77 3.43 6.27
C ALA A 76 9.82 2.31 6.27
N VAL A 77 11.08 2.67 6.48
CA VAL A 77 12.16 1.71 6.66
C VAL A 77 12.69 1.85 8.08
N HIS A 78 12.87 0.73 8.75
CA HIS A 78 13.44 0.69 10.09
C HIS A 78 14.24 -0.60 10.27
N HIS A 79 15.53 -0.46 10.61
CA HIS A 79 16.47 -1.57 10.76
C HIS A 79 16.48 -2.54 9.55
N GLY A 80 16.56 -1.97 8.34
CA GLY A 80 16.59 -2.74 7.10
C GLY A 80 15.29 -3.49 6.77
N ARG A 81 14.18 -3.17 7.43
CA ARG A 81 12.86 -3.77 7.22
C ARG A 81 11.90 -2.72 6.66
N ILE A 82 11.03 -3.13 5.76
CA ILE A 82 10.04 -2.25 5.13
C ILE A 82 8.69 -2.40 5.81
N PHE A 83 8.07 -1.27 6.13
CA PHE A 83 6.72 -1.20 6.69
C PHE A 83 5.83 -0.34 5.83
N ILE A 84 4.59 -0.78 5.63
CA ILE A 84 3.58 -0.02 4.88
C ILE A 84 2.35 0.24 5.75
N PRO A 85 1.82 1.48 5.74
CA PRO A 85 0.65 1.84 6.54
C PRO A 85 -0.66 1.72 5.75
N SER A 86 -1.74 1.42 6.45
CA SER A 86 -3.10 1.59 5.96
C SER A 86 -3.96 2.29 6.99
N GLY A 87 -4.23 3.57 6.77
CA GLY A 87 -5.12 4.36 7.63
C GLY A 87 -6.61 4.20 7.31
N TYR A 88 -7.48 4.78 8.17
CA TYR A 88 -8.93 4.81 8.02
C TYR A 88 -9.65 3.47 8.13
N MET A 89 -9.02 2.46 8.74
CA MET A 89 -9.56 1.09 8.78
C MET A 89 -10.82 0.95 9.63
N THR A 90 -11.08 1.87 10.57
CA THR A 90 -12.30 1.90 11.40
C THR A 90 -13.46 2.68 10.75
N THR A 91 -13.20 3.41 9.66
CA THR A 91 -14.23 4.20 8.97
C THR A 91 -14.99 3.35 7.96
N TRP A 92 -16.31 3.58 7.81
CA TRP A 92 -17.13 2.81 6.85
C TRP A 92 -16.64 2.95 5.39
N TRP A 93 -16.24 4.16 4.99
CA TRP A 93 -15.74 4.42 3.64
C TRP A 93 -14.31 3.88 3.44
N GLY A 94 -13.47 3.90 4.49
CA GLY A 94 -12.14 3.29 4.44
C GLY A 94 -12.23 1.78 4.21
N ARG A 95 -13.17 1.11 4.86
CA ARG A 95 -13.42 -0.34 4.68
C ARG A 95 -13.95 -0.70 3.30
N ILE A 96 -14.68 0.18 2.64
CA ILE A 96 -15.15 -0.02 1.26
C ILE A 96 -14.01 0.23 0.27
N TRP A 97 -13.24 1.28 0.46
CA TRP A 97 -12.19 1.68 -0.47
C TRP A 97 -10.91 0.85 -0.33
N LYS A 98 -10.51 0.54 0.90
CA LYS A 98 -9.26 -0.17 1.21
C LYS A 98 -9.52 -1.63 1.58
N GLN A 99 -9.74 -2.47 0.57
CA GLN A 99 -9.96 -3.92 0.75
C GLN A 99 -8.65 -4.67 1.00
N TRP A 100 -7.53 -4.18 0.46
CA TRP A 100 -6.26 -4.90 0.47
C TRP A 100 -5.72 -5.28 1.85
N PRO A 101 -5.91 -4.50 2.94
CA PRO A 101 -5.42 -4.92 4.25
C PRO A 101 -6.20 -6.14 4.80
N ILE A 102 -7.48 -6.21 4.47
CA ILE A 102 -8.33 -7.36 4.84
C ILE A 102 -7.99 -8.58 3.97
N GLU A 103 -7.71 -8.36 2.69
CA GLU A 103 -7.23 -9.39 1.77
C GLU A 103 -5.88 -9.94 2.24
N ALA A 104 -4.95 -9.05 2.66
CA ALA A 104 -3.63 -9.41 3.16
C ALA A 104 -3.65 -10.26 4.45
N GLU A 105 -4.66 -10.12 5.30
CA GLU A 105 -4.82 -11.01 6.46
C GLU A 105 -5.23 -12.45 6.06
N ARG A 106 -5.77 -12.65 4.87
CA ARG A 106 -6.13 -13.97 4.35
C ARG A 106 -5.03 -14.56 3.49
N ASP A 107 -4.41 -13.74 2.66
CA ASP A 107 -3.25 -14.10 1.82
C ASP A 107 -2.30 -12.90 1.77
N GLY A 108 -1.23 -12.97 2.57
CA GLY A 108 -0.22 -11.93 2.66
C GLY A 108 0.79 -11.93 1.52
N ARG A 109 0.76 -12.90 0.62
CA ARG A 109 1.74 -13.01 -0.47
C ARG A 109 1.61 -11.87 -1.46
N VAL A 110 2.71 -11.18 -1.69
CA VAL A 110 2.79 -10.03 -2.59
C VAL A 110 4.09 -10.02 -3.38
N ILE A 111 4.11 -9.24 -4.45
CA ILE A 111 5.32 -8.85 -5.16
C ILE A 111 5.54 -7.37 -4.88
N LEU A 112 6.68 -7.03 -4.30
CA LEU A 112 7.15 -5.65 -4.18
C LEU A 112 7.88 -5.26 -5.45
N ARG A 113 7.56 -4.09 -6.02
CA ARG A 113 8.34 -3.48 -7.10
C ARG A 113 9.09 -2.26 -6.55
N ALA A 114 10.42 -2.35 -6.55
CA ALA A 114 11.31 -1.28 -6.13
C ALA A 114 12.56 -1.28 -7.00
N ASP A 115 12.99 -0.09 -7.41
CA ASP A 115 14.19 0.12 -8.24
C ASP A 115 14.26 -0.80 -9.48
N GLY A 116 13.12 -0.95 -10.20
CA GLY A 116 13.01 -1.77 -11.40
C GLY A 116 13.06 -3.29 -11.17
N LYS A 117 13.12 -3.74 -9.94
CA LYS A 117 13.15 -5.15 -9.55
C LYS A 117 11.86 -5.59 -8.88
N LEU A 118 11.58 -6.88 -8.99
CA LEU A 118 10.42 -7.54 -8.39
C LEU A 118 10.89 -8.49 -7.29
N TYR A 119 10.39 -8.29 -6.07
CA TYR A 119 10.75 -9.09 -4.90
C TYR A 119 9.52 -9.82 -4.38
N ASP A 120 9.61 -11.13 -4.19
CA ASP A 120 8.58 -11.89 -3.50
C ASP A 120 8.60 -11.52 -2.02
N ARG A 121 7.41 -11.15 -1.46
CA ARG A 121 7.24 -10.68 -0.09
C ARG A 121 5.97 -11.24 0.54
N GLU A 122 5.91 -11.14 1.86
CA GLU A 122 4.71 -11.43 2.63
C GLU A 122 4.32 -10.21 3.47
N LEU A 123 3.07 -9.77 3.38
CA LEU A 123 2.49 -8.76 4.25
C LEU A 123 2.16 -9.39 5.60
N VAL A 124 2.91 -9.03 6.62
CA VAL A 124 2.71 -9.48 8.01
C VAL A 124 2.23 -8.30 8.84
N ARG A 125 1.01 -8.41 9.40
CA ARG A 125 0.47 -7.33 10.23
C ARG A 125 1.23 -7.20 11.55
N VAL A 126 1.65 -5.97 11.86
CA VAL A 126 2.32 -5.59 13.11
C VAL A 126 1.36 -4.75 13.94
N SER A 127 0.78 -5.35 14.99
CA SER A 127 -0.18 -4.69 15.90
C SER A 127 0.40 -4.38 17.28
N SER A 128 1.58 -4.91 17.59
CA SER A 128 2.29 -4.72 18.86
C SER A 128 3.78 -5.01 18.63
N GLY A 129 4.61 -4.56 19.55
CA GLY A 129 6.05 -4.82 19.52
C GLY A 129 6.89 -3.53 19.55
N PRO A 130 8.19 -3.66 19.83
CA PRO A 130 9.08 -2.53 20.01
C PRO A 130 9.32 -1.75 18.70
N GLU A 131 9.04 -2.34 17.54
CA GLU A 131 9.22 -1.70 16.23
C GLU A 131 8.16 -0.65 15.91
N LEU A 132 6.98 -0.70 16.56
CA LEU A 132 5.87 0.19 16.18
C LEU A 132 6.18 1.65 16.44
N GLU A 133 6.74 1.99 17.59
CA GLU A 133 7.03 3.38 17.93
C GLU A 133 8.03 4.02 16.95
N PRO A 134 9.20 3.40 16.64
CA PRO A 134 10.10 3.91 15.61
C PRO A 134 9.47 4.00 14.21
N VAL A 135 8.66 3.01 13.81
CA VAL A 135 7.98 3.03 12.52
C VAL A 135 6.96 4.17 12.44
N LEU A 136 6.20 4.43 13.50
CA LEU A 136 5.25 5.55 13.57
C LEU A 136 5.98 6.92 13.57
N ALA A 137 7.16 7.00 14.18
CA ALA A 137 8.01 8.18 14.12
C ALA A 137 8.52 8.42 12.68
N GLU A 138 8.98 7.38 12.00
CA GLU A 138 9.44 7.47 10.63
C GLU A 138 8.31 7.83 9.65
N LEU A 139 7.14 7.23 9.79
CA LEU A 139 5.95 7.63 9.03
C LEU A 139 5.59 9.09 9.29
N GLY A 140 5.69 9.54 10.54
CA GLY A 140 5.47 10.93 10.91
C GLY A 140 6.50 11.89 10.33
N ARG A 141 7.76 11.50 10.30
CA ARG A 141 8.84 12.26 9.66
C ARG A 141 8.54 12.50 8.18
N LYS A 142 8.13 11.45 7.47
CA LYS A 142 7.90 11.50 6.01
C LYS A 142 6.55 12.14 5.65
N TYR A 143 5.46 11.79 6.35
CA TYR A 143 4.09 12.11 5.91
C TYR A 143 3.27 12.91 6.93
N GLY A 144 3.74 13.02 8.16
CA GLY A 144 3.04 13.69 9.27
C GLY A 144 3.56 15.10 9.60
N GLY A 145 4.33 15.72 8.70
CA GLY A 145 4.92 17.04 8.96
C GLY A 145 5.97 17.02 10.09
N GLY A 146 6.64 15.89 10.29
CA GLY A 146 7.67 15.70 11.32
C GLY A 146 7.13 15.22 12.67
N GLN A 147 5.81 15.05 12.82
CA GLN A 147 5.20 14.53 14.05
C GLN A 147 4.89 13.05 13.93
N ALA A 148 5.34 12.24 14.88
CA ALA A 148 5.05 10.82 14.92
C ALA A 148 3.53 10.56 14.89
N PHE A 149 3.11 9.52 14.15
CA PHE A 149 1.73 9.06 14.26
C PHE A 149 1.47 8.49 15.66
N PRO A 150 0.30 8.77 16.25
CA PRO A 150 0.02 8.35 17.60
C PRO A 150 -0.19 6.83 17.70
N MET A 151 0.35 6.21 18.74
CA MET A 151 0.21 4.76 19.00
C MET A 151 -1.24 4.32 19.13
N ASP A 152 -2.10 5.18 19.68
CA ASP A 152 -3.53 4.88 19.82
C ASP A 152 -4.23 4.68 18.47
N ALA A 153 -3.73 5.28 17.38
CA ALA A 153 -4.26 5.00 16.05
C ALA A 153 -4.06 3.54 15.62
N VAL A 154 -2.99 2.89 16.10
CA VAL A 154 -2.77 1.46 15.86
C VAL A 154 -3.62 0.62 16.82
N THR A 155 -3.63 0.96 18.11
CA THR A 155 -4.32 0.16 19.12
C THR A 155 -5.85 0.21 18.99
N ASN A 156 -6.42 1.33 18.50
CA ASN A 156 -7.85 1.45 18.20
C ASN A 156 -8.24 0.90 16.81
N GLY A 157 -7.24 0.42 16.03
CA GLY A 157 -7.44 -0.18 14.71
C GLY A 157 -7.66 0.81 13.57
N TYR A 158 -7.52 2.11 13.78
CA TYR A 158 -7.63 3.12 12.73
C TYR A 158 -6.48 3.03 11.72
N LEU A 159 -5.26 2.78 12.21
CA LEU A 159 -4.05 2.61 11.42
C LEU A 159 -3.53 1.17 11.54
N TRP A 160 -3.44 0.48 10.41
CA TRP A 160 -2.81 -0.83 10.33
C TRP A 160 -1.42 -0.69 9.76
N ILE A 161 -0.46 -1.38 10.36
CA ILE A 161 0.93 -1.45 9.89
C ILE A 161 1.19 -2.87 9.43
N PHE A 162 1.80 -3.01 8.26
CA PHE A 162 2.26 -4.30 7.72
C PHE A 162 3.76 -4.22 7.45
N GLU A 163 4.47 -5.25 7.85
CA GLU A 163 5.83 -5.49 7.37
C GLU A 163 5.77 -6.20 6.02
N LEU A 164 6.60 -5.76 5.07
CA LEU A 164 6.91 -6.49 3.83
C LEU A 164 8.05 -7.48 4.13
N ALA A 165 7.73 -8.57 4.82
CA ALA A 165 8.69 -9.58 5.24
C ALA A 165 9.17 -10.45 4.07
N PRO A 166 10.34 -11.14 4.17
CA PRO A 166 10.69 -12.22 3.26
C PRO A 166 9.61 -13.31 3.26
N PRO A 167 9.39 -14.01 2.12
CA PRO A 167 8.44 -15.11 2.08
C PRO A 167 8.89 -16.24 3.02
N ARG A 168 7.93 -16.88 3.67
CA ARG A 168 8.16 -18.04 4.53
C ARG A 168 8.42 -19.31 3.73
#